data_04055907fbc88ef38a5a7e8f4d6dce39
#
_entry.id   04055907fbc88ef38a5a7e8f4d6dce39
#
_cell.length_a   1.000
_cell.length_b   1.000
_cell.length_c   1.000
_cell.angle_alpha   90.00
_cell.angle_beta   90.00
_cell.angle_gamma   90.00
#
_symmetry.space_group_name_H-M   'P 1'
#
loop_
_entity.id
_entity.type
_entity.pdbx_description
1 polymer ?
#
loop_
_entity_poly.entity_id
_entity_poly.type
_entity_poly.pdbx_seq_one_letter_code
_entity_poly.pdbx_strand_id
1 'polypeptide(L)'
;MKSILIAIATASIAMTAVTAQAADLKKGQELLVKGNCAACHGEGMNKPVVAEYPKLAGQHADYLYAALKAYKVANNPNIGRSNAIMAGQVAQFSDRDLKDMAAYIASLPGNLVVKK
;
A
#
# COMPACT_ATOMS: atom_id res chain seq x y z
N MET A 1 -8.32 60.21 33.70
CA MET A 1 -7.36 59.18 33.22
C MET A 1 -8.15 57.90 32.98
N LYS A 2 -8.34 57.55 31.71
CA LYS A 2 -9.10 56.35 31.33
C LYS A 2 -8.11 55.22 31.06
N SER A 3 -8.11 54.21 31.92
CA SER A 3 -7.31 52.98 31.72
C SER A 3 -7.98 52.08 30.72
N ILE A 4 -7.34 51.87 29.58
CA ILE A 4 -7.78 50.93 28.54
C ILE A 4 -7.17 49.57 28.88
N LEU A 5 -8.00 48.62 29.31
CA LEU A 5 -7.62 47.21 29.48
C LEU A 5 -7.68 46.54 28.09
N ILE A 6 -6.50 46.21 27.53
CA ILE A 6 -6.39 45.42 26.32
C ILE A 6 -6.44 43.94 26.73
N ALA A 7 -7.56 43.29 26.45
CA ALA A 7 -7.68 41.84 26.60
C ALA A 7 -6.99 41.14 25.43
N ILE A 8 -5.86 40.50 25.67
CA ILE A 8 -5.17 39.64 24.70
C ILE A 8 -5.87 38.28 24.67
N ALA A 9 -6.66 38.03 23.67
CA ALA A 9 -7.24 36.70 23.42
C ALA A 9 -6.16 35.79 22.82
N THR A 10 -5.64 34.86 23.60
CA THR A 10 -4.75 33.81 23.12
C THR A 10 -5.58 32.72 22.43
N ALA A 11 -5.59 32.73 21.12
CA ALA A 11 -6.17 31.63 20.32
C ALA A 11 -5.27 30.41 20.40
N SER A 12 -5.69 29.40 21.16
CA SER A 12 -5.02 28.08 21.17
C SER A 12 -5.35 27.32 19.89
N ILE A 13 -4.39 27.24 18.98
CA ILE A 13 -4.49 26.39 17.78
C ILE A 13 -4.26 24.96 18.25
N ALA A 14 -5.34 24.17 18.32
CA ALA A 14 -5.25 22.73 18.55
C ALA A 14 -4.65 22.08 17.28
N MET A 15 -3.37 21.75 17.33
CA MET A 15 -2.73 20.92 16.31
C MET A 15 -3.26 19.50 16.43
N THR A 16 -4.19 19.10 15.57
CA THR A 16 -4.57 17.69 15.41
C THR A 16 -3.42 16.98 14.74
N ALA A 17 -2.65 16.21 15.51
CA ALA A 17 -1.65 15.31 14.97
C ALA A 17 -2.36 14.23 14.15
N VAL A 18 -2.22 14.27 12.82
CA VAL A 18 -2.59 13.16 11.94
C VAL A 18 -1.57 12.06 12.18
N THR A 19 -1.91 11.07 13.02
CA THR A 19 -1.08 9.89 13.21
C THR A 19 -1.14 9.06 11.94
N ALA A 20 0.00 8.96 11.23
CA ALA A 20 0.15 8.01 10.13
C ALA A 20 0.02 6.59 10.70
N GLN A 21 -1.08 5.92 10.39
CA GLN A 21 -1.32 4.57 10.89
C GLN A 21 -0.39 3.59 10.19
N ALA A 22 0.40 2.83 10.95
CA ALA A 22 1.25 1.77 10.44
C ALA A 22 0.44 0.70 9.68
N ALA A 23 1.07 0.03 8.72
CA ALA A 23 0.44 -1.06 7.98
C ALA A 23 0.17 -2.26 8.89
N ASP A 24 -0.96 -2.94 8.66
CA ASP A 24 -1.38 -4.13 9.40
C ASP A 24 -1.02 -5.39 8.59
N LEU A 25 -0.01 -6.12 9.05
CA LEU A 25 0.48 -7.33 8.37
C LEU A 25 -0.55 -8.47 8.41
N LYS A 26 -1.27 -8.63 9.51
CA LYS A 26 -2.32 -9.66 9.62
C LYS A 26 -3.45 -9.38 8.64
N LYS A 27 -3.90 -8.15 8.59
CA LYS A 27 -4.91 -7.71 7.62
C LYS A 27 -4.41 -7.89 6.19
N GLY A 28 -3.15 -7.56 5.91
CA GLY A 28 -2.51 -7.79 4.61
C GLY A 28 -2.57 -9.25 4.19
N GLN A 29 -2.26 -10.18 5.08
CA GLN A 29 -2.37 -11.62 4.84
C GLN A 29 -3.79 -12.05 4.49
N GLU A 30 -4.77 -11.63 5.28
CA GLU A 30 -6.19 -11.93 5.06
C GLU A 30 -6.68 -11.42 3.68
N LEU A 31 -6.23 -10.24 3.30
CA LEU A 31 -6.56 -9.62 2.01
C LEU A 31 -5.97 -10.39 0.82
N LEU A 32 -4.74 -10.91 0.93
CA LEU A 32 -4.14 -11.76 -0.10
C LEU A 32 -4.92 -13.07 -0.28
N VAL A 33 -5.40 -13.66 0.80
CA VAL A 33 -6.27 -14.85 0.76
C VAL A 33 -7.59 -14.50 0.08
N LYS A 34 -8.22 -13.41 0.49
CA LYS A 34 -9.48 -12.91 -0.12
C LYS A 34 -9.34 -12.66 -1.63
N GLY A 35 -8.22 -12.08 -2.06
CA GLY A 35 -7.92 -11.82 -3.47
C GLY A 35 -7.44 -13.04 -4.24
N ASN A 36 -7.23 -14.18 -3.57
CA ASN A 36 -6.67 -15.40 -4.16
C ASN A 36 -5.34 -15.16 -4.91
N CYS A 37 -4.51 -14.28 -4.40
CA CYS A 37 -3.29 -13.82 -5.07
C CYS A 37 -2.29 -14.96 -5.30
N ALA A 38 -2.25 -15.94 -4.40
CA ALA A 38 -1.38 -17.11 -4.51
C ALA A 38 -1.72 -18.03 -5.70
N ALA A 39 -2.93 -17.96 -6.24
CA ALA A 39 -3.31 -18.75 -7.42
C ALA A 39 -2.42 -18.44 -8.64
N CYS A 40 -1.89 -17.22 -8.74
CA CYS A 40 -1.01 -16.79 -9.82
C CYS A 40 0.43 -16.58 -9.35
N HIS A 41 0.65 -15.88 -8.23
CA HIS A 41 1.98 -15.58 -7.71
C HIS A 41 2.62 -16.71 -6.90
N GLY A 42 1.85 -17.77 -6.65
CA GLY A 42 2.27 -18.98 -5.95
C GLY A 42 2.32 -18.83 -4.44
N GLU A 43 2.57 -19.95 -3.79
CA GLU A 43 2.72 -20.01 -2.34
C GLU A 43 3.84 -19.07 -1.87
N GLY A 44 3.57 -18.34 -0.78
CA GLY A 44 4.51 -17.37 -0.24
C GLY A 44 4.83 -16.21 -1.18
N MET A 45 4.02 -15.97 -2.23
CA MET A 45 4.25 -14.93 -3.24
C MET A 45 5.60 -15.05 -3.97
N ASN A 46 6.18 -16.24 -4.03
CA ASN A 46 7.53 -16.49 -4.54
C ASN A 46 7.64 -17.68 -5.51
N LYS A 47 6.54 -18.37 -5.80
CA LYS A 47 6.49 -19.53 -6.68
C LYS A 47 5.41 -19.36 -7.76
N PRO A 48 5.56 -18.38 -8.68
CA PRO A 48 4.53 -18.11 -9.67
C PRO A 48 4.24 -19.34 -10.51
N VAL A 49 2.98 -19.51 -10.89
CA VAL A 49 2.50 -20.68 -11.66
C VAL A 49 3.00 -20.69 -13.09
N VAL A 50 3.34 -19.53 -13.63
CA VAL A 50 3.99 -19.36 -14.96
C VAL A 50 5.09 -18.30 -14.83
N ALA A 51 6.08 -18.37 -15.74
CA ALA A 51 7.28 -17.52 -15.67
C ALA A 51 6.98 -16.03 -15.87
N GLU A 52 5.90 -15.70 -16.54
CA GLU A 52 5.48 -14.31 -16.79
C GLU A 52 4.94 -13.60 -15.55
N TYR A 53 4.51 -14.35 -14.55
CA TYR A 53 4.04 -13.75 -13.30
C TYR A 53 5.21 -13.46 -12.36
N PRO A 54 5.26 -12.25 -11.79
CA PRO A 54 6.40 -11.87 -10.96
C PRO A 54 6.41 -12.57 -9.60
N LYS A 55 7.62 -12.86 -9.12
CA LYS A 55 7.87 -13.14 -7.71
C LYS A 55 7.79 -11.82 -6.94
N LEU A 56 7.10 -11.81 -5.83
CA LEU A 56 6.78 -10.59 -5.09
C LEU A 56 7.38 -10.56 -3.69
N ALA A 57 7.55 -11.72 -3.05
CA ALA A 57 8.02 -11.83 -1.68
C ALA A 57 9.35 -11.12 -1.46
N GLY A 58 9.44 -10.31 -0.40
CA GLY A 58 10.64 -9.57 -0.03
C GLY A 58 10.91 -8.30 -0.85
N GLN A 59 10.03 -7.94 -1.79
CA GLN A 59 10.12 -6.67 -2.50
C GLN A 59 9.79 -5.52 -1.55
N HIS A 60 10.29 -4.32 -1.81
CA HIS A 60 10.01 -3.12 -1.00
C HIS A 60 8.50 -2.82 -0.94
N ALA A 61 7.99 -2.57 0.27
CA ALA A 61 6.58 -2.30 0.50
C ALA A 61 6.08 -1.07 -0.28
N ASP A 62 6.85 0.00 -0.32
CA ASP A 62 6.48 1.22 -1.05
C ASP A 62 6.39 0.98 -2.55
N TYR A 63 7.31 0.19 -3.11
CA TYR A 63 7.26 -0.19 -4.52
C TYR A 63 6.02 -1.04 -4.82
N LEU A 64 5.73 -2.05 -4.00
CA LEU A 64 4.56 -2.91 -4.16
C LEU A 64 3.27 -2.09 -4.07
N TYR A 65 3.17 -1.18 -3.10
CA TYR A 65 2.01 -0.32 -2.94
C TYR A 65 1.81 0.59 -4.16
N ALA A 66 2.87 1.25 -4.63
CA ALA A 66 2.82 2.08 -5.83
C ALA A 66 2.40 1.27 -7.06
N ALA A 67 2.94 0.05 -7.22
CA ALA A 67 2.59 -0.84 -8.32
C ALA A 67 1.11 -1.28 -8.28
N LEU A 68 0.60 -1.67 -7.11
CA LEU A 68 -0.80 -2.05 -6.93
C LEU A 68 -1.75 -0.89 -7.23
N LYS A 69 -1.42 0.32 -6.77
CA LYS A 69 -2.19 1.53 -7.11
C LYS A 69 -2.16 1.84 -8.59
N ALA A 70 -1.02 1.68 -9.25
CA ALA A 70 -0.87 1.96 -10.67
C ALA A 70 -1.80 1.11 -11.55
N TYR A 71 -2.15 -0.11 -11.14
CA TYR A 71 -3.13 -0.94 -11.84
C TYR A 71 -4.57 -0.40 -11.75
N LYS A 72 -4.88 0.45 -10.77
CA LYS A 72 -6.19 1.13 -10.69
C LYS A 72 -6.31 2.33 -11.63
N VAL A 73 -5.19 2.83 -12.13
CA VAL A 73 -5.14 3.97 -13.05
C VAL A 73 -5.10 3.45 -14.48
N ALA A 74 -6.26 3.10 -15.01
CA ALA A 74 -6.38 2.65 -16.39
C ALA A 74 -6.08 3.81 -17.36
N ASN A 75 -5.45 3.48 -18.49
CA ASN A 75 -5.25 4.37 -19.63
C ASN A 75 -4.38 5.63 -19.37
N ASN A 76 -3.56 5.64 -18.34
CA ASN A 76 -2.56 6.68 -18.15
C ASN A 76 -1.16 6.12 -18.40
N PRO A 77 -0.51 6.42 -19.54
CA PRO A 77 0.80 5.87 -19.89
C PRO A 77 1.93 6.36 -18.97
N ASN A 78 1.72 7.46 -18.24
CA ASN A 78 2.75 8.06 -17.41
C ASN A 78 2.80 7.50 -15.99
N ILE A 79 1.64 7.11 -15.44
CA ILE A 79 1.53 6.68 -14.03
C ILE A 79 0.78 5.36 -13.84
N GLY A 80 0.09 4.86 -14.87
CA GLY A 80 -0.70 3.64 -14.83
C GLY A 80 0.10 2.40 -15.26
N ARG A 81 -0.41 1.23 -14.90
CA ARG A 81 0.05 -0.06 -15.42
C ARG A 81 -1.06 -0.73 -16.21
N SER A 82 -0.76 -1.11 -17.46
CA SER A 82 -1.72 -1.78 -18.32
C SER A 82 -1.61 -3.30 -18.17
N ASN A 83 -2.40 -3.87 -17.28
CA ASN A 83 -2.60 -5.31 -17.17
C ASN A 83 -4.03 -5.57 -16.70
N ALA A 84 -4.86 -6.13 -17.57
CA ALA A 84 -6.28 -6.33 -17.30
C ALA A 84 -6.53 -7.29 -16.12
N ILE A 85 -5.70 -8.31 -15.95
CA ILE A 85 -5.83 -9.28 -14.86
C ILE A 85 -5.59 -8.58 -13.53
N MET A 86 -4.44 -7.90 -13.40
CA MET A 86 -4.11 -7.20 -12.16
C MET A 86 -5.05 -6.03 -11.88
N ALA A 87 -5.50 -5.29 -12.88
CA ALA A 87 -6.51 -4.25 -12.72
C ALA A 87 -7.81 -4.81 -12.11
N GLY A 88 -8.27 -5.95 -12.60
CA GLY A 88 -9.44 -6.64 -12.05
C GLY A 88 -9.22 -7.12 -10.62
N GLN A 89 -8.04 -7.64 -10.29
CA GLN A 89 -7.71 -8.13 -8.96
C GLN A 89 -7.70 -7.01 -7.92
N VAL A 90 -7.10 -5.86 -8.22
CA VAL A 90 -6.95 -4.75 -7.27
C VAL A 90 -8.19 -3.88 -7.14
N ALA A 91 -9.14 -3.95 -8.06
CA ALA A 91 -10.32 -3.09 -8.12
C ALA A 91 -11.15 -3.12 -6.83
N GLN A 92 -11.25 -4.27 -6.18
CA GLN A 92 -12.04 -4.49 -4.97
C GLN A 92 -11.41 -3.95 -3.68
N PHE A 93 -10.13 -3.59 -3.70
CA PHE A 93 -9.37 -3.21 -2.53
C PHE A 93 -9.25 -1.68 -2.41
N SER A 94 -9.37 -1.17 -1.17
CA SER A 94 -9.10 0.24 -0.88
C SER A 94 -7.61 0.53 -0.92
N ASP A 95 -7.23 1.81 -0.96
CA ASP A 95 -5.82 2.23 -0.85
C ASP A 95 -5.17 1.73 0.45
N ARG A 96 -5.92 1.70 1.54
CA ARG A 96 -5.45 1.14 2.81
C ARG A 96 -5.20 -0.35 2.70
N ASP A 97 -6.13 -1.11 2.11
CA ASP A 97 -5.95 -2.53 1.89
C ASP A 97 -4.71 -2.83 1.06
N LEU A 98 -4.48 -2.07 -0.02
CA LEU A 98 -3.28 -2.23 -0.85
C LEU A 98 -1.98 -1.96 -0.08
N LYS A 99 -2.00 -1.01 0.86
CA LYS A 99 -0.87 -0.72 1.72
C LYS A 99 -0.57 -1.86 2.69
N ASP A 100 -1.60 -2.43 3.30
CA ASP A 100 -1.48 -3.58 4.22
C ASP A 100 -0.99 -4.83 3.46
N MET A 101 -1.54 -5.10 2.27
CA MET A 101 -1.10 -6.19 1.38
C MET A 101 0.38 -6.04 0.99
N ALA A 102 0.78 -4.85 0.57
CA ALA A 102 2.16 -4.55 0.18
C ALA A 102 3.15 -4.77 1.33
N ALA A 103 2.79 -4.31 2.53
CA ALA A 103 3.61 -4.50 3.72
C ALA A 103 3.76 -5.98 4.09
N TYR A 104 2.68 -6.75 4.01
CA TYR A 104 2.75 -8.20 4.26
C TYR A 104 3.62 -8.91 3.24
N ILE A 105 3.45 -8.67 1.94
CA ILE A 105 4.28 -9.27 0.88
C ILE A 105 5.76 -8.92 1.09
N ALA A 106 6.06 -7.68 1.45
CA ALA A 106 7.43 -7.24 1.74
C ALA A 106 8.06 -7.98 2.93
N SER A 107 7.25 -8.40 3.89
CA SER A 107 7.69 -9.15 5.08
C SER A 107 7.99 -10.64 4.80
N LEU A 108 7.50 -11.16 3.67
CA LEU A 108 7.68 -12.57 3.32
C LEU A 108 9.13 -12.86 2.88
N PRO A 109 9.67 -14.02 3.24
CA PRO A 109 10.98 -14.44 2.75
C PRO A 109 10.92 -14.69 1.23
N GLY A 110 11.86 -14.11 0.50
CA GLY A 110 11.91 -14.20 -0.96
C GLY A 110 13.33 -14.29 -1.49
N ASN A 111 13.45 -14.55 -2.79
CA ASN A 111 14.76 -14.65 -3.47
C ASN A 111 15.23 -13.30 -4.02
N LEU A 112 14.48 -12.23 -3.80
CA LEU A 112 14.87 -10.88 -4.21
C LEU A 112 15.99 -10.39 -3.28
N VAL A 113 17.16 -10.18 -3.86
CA VAL A 113 18.30 -9.59 -3.13
C VAL A 113 18.26 -8.09 -3.34
N VAL A 114 17.83 -7.37 -2.32
CA VAL A 114 17.87 -5.91 -2.31
C VAL A 114 19.24 -5.47 -1.80
N LYS A 115 20.08 -4.95 -2.69
CA LYS A 115 21.31 -4.29 -2.27
C LYS A 115 20.95 -2.93 -1.65
N LYS A 116 21.37 -2.75 -0.41
CA LYS A 116 21.30 -1.45 0.28
C LYS A 116 22.41 -0.54 -0.20
#